data_7f2dfcfc10de912d55f4dc81f5bd0e66
#
_entry.id   7f2dfcfc10de912d55f4dc81f5bd0e66
#
_cell.length_a   1.000
_cell.length_b   1.000
_cell.length_c   1.000
_cell.angle_alpha   90.00
_cell.angle_beta   90.00
_cell.angle_gamma   90.00
#
_symmetry.space_group_name_H-M   'P 1'
#
loop_
_entity.id
_entity.type
_entity.pdbx_description
1 polymer ?
#
loop_
_entity_poly.entity_id
_entity_poly.type
_entity_poly.pdbx_seq_one_letter_code
_entity_poly.pdbx_strand_id
1 'polypeptide(L)'
;MPYIPTFDRTQMMMCSWDSFVDPESIARLIDAFVNSLELTKYGIKEVAREGRPGYDPKGMYKLYIYGNRKGIRSSRKLAESCKVNLEVKWMMGGAEPDFRTISDFRKDNIDSMKEIFHEFNRRISSAVDWGFCSIDGSKFQANNSKDNHFTKNKLDDRIKWLNAHTDEYLRLLKEIDEQEELEEMPENLTREVIEGKLKEAQERLARYEAYQRLMEETGASQMSLTDADARLMKNKNGFAVSYNPQTAVDSETHLIRDFKMTNQVTDHGMLTPTMEGLREENGNQILEVVADKGYENAEDIIRCLENGIIPHVIMEEGKSGYELELIYEKAEADTASIKREELKKSLHAGKIPEAYKEVISDMRVEEVRRKVKTEAEQEKKVKSVYGTTDEMVERAKEGYFVRDPERN
;
A
#
# COMPACT_ATOMS: atom_id res chain seq x y z
N MET A 1 0.18 8.95 54.39
CA MET A 1 -1.14 8.75 53.79
C MET A 1 -1.41 7.26 53.66
N PRO A 2 -2.58 6.75 54.01
CA PRO A 2 -2.87 5.35 53.80
C PRO A 2 -2.89 5.02 52.28
N TYR A 3 -2.42 3.83 51.94
CA TYR A 3 -2.47 3.33 50.57
C TYR A 3 -3.94 3.12 50.14
N ILE A 4 -4.20 3.23 48.82
CA ILE A 4 -5.50 2.88 48.26
C ILE A 4 -5.75 1.39 48.53
N PRO A 5 -6.87 1.01 49.14
CA PRO A 5 -7.18 -0.39 49.47
C PRO A 5 -7.29 -1.21 48.16
N THR A 6 -6.69 -2.39 48.15
CA THR A 6 -6.79 -3.35 47.05
C THR A 6 -7.77 -4.48 47.45
N PHE A 7 -8.36 -5.11 46.47
CA PHE A 7 -9.26 -6.25 46.72
C PHE A 7 -8.47 -7.52 47.11
N ASP A 8 -9.13 -8.39 47.88
CA ASP A 8 -8.60 -9.72 48.17
C ASP A 8 -8.68 -10.61 46.92
N ARG A 9 -7.55 -11.21 46.50
CA ARG A 9 -7.47 -12.08 45.32
C ARG A 9 -8.31 -13.36 45.45
N THR A 10 -8.65 -13.77 46.67
CA THR A 10 -9.47 -14.96 46.99
C THR A 10 -10.94 -14.64 47.11
N GLN A 11 -11.31 -13.36 47.10
CA GLN A 11 -12.70 -12.93 47.19
C GLN A 11 -13.49 -13.37 45.98
N MET A 12 -14.57 -14.09 46.18
CA MET A 12 -15.53 -14.44 45.13
C MET A 12 -16.45 -13.27 44.85
N MET A 13 -16.59 -12.93 43.58
CA MET A 13 -17.54 -11.92 43.09
C MET A 13 -18.45 -12.56 42.05
N MET A 14 -19.77 -12.35 42.21
CA MET A 14 -20.73 -12.69 41.13
C MET A 14 -20.91 -11.49 40.23
N CYS A 15 -20.41 -11.59 38.99
CA CYS A 15 -20.54 -10.55 37.96
C CYS A 15 -20.74 -11.19 36.60
N SER A 16 -21.39 -10.48 35.69
CA SER A 16 -21.45 -10.88 34.28
C SER A 16 -20.15 -10.53 33.56
N TRP A 17 -19.83 -11.26 32.52
CA TRP A 17 -18.70 -10.90 31.64
C TRP A 17 -18.86 -9.50 31.06
N ASP A 18 -20.10 -9.07 30.84
CA ASP A 18 -20.41 -7.75 30.28
C ASP A 18 -19.98 -6.60 31.22
N SER A 19 -19.96 -6.83 32.56
CA SER A 19 -19.55 -5.83 33.55
C SER A 19 -18.04 -5.54 33.54
N PHE A 20 -17.24 -6.38 32.90
CA PHE A 20 -15.79 -6.17 32.77
C PHE A 20 -15.38 -5.28 31.56
N VAL A 21 -16.34 -4.95 30.67
CA VAL A 21 -16.09 -4.13 29.49
C VAL A 21 -16.79 -2.80 29.67
N ASP A 22 -15.99 -1.72 29.60
CA ASP A 22 -16.49 -0.37 29.73
C ASP A 22 -17.61 -0.10 28.70
N PRO A 23 -18.71 0.59 29.07
CA PRO A 23 -19.78 0.97 28.15
C PRO A 23 -19.28 1.75 26.92
N GLU A 24 -18.25 2.58 27.06
CA GLU A 24 -17.65 3.37 25.99
C GLU A 24 -16.50 2.66 25.27
N SER A 25 -16.25 1.38 25.59
CA SER A 25 -15.17 0.63 24.96
C SER A 25 -15.40 0.43 23.46
N ILE A 26 -14.33 0.62 22.66
CA ILE A 26 -14.32 0.28 21.24
C ILE A 26 -14.67 -1.19 20.97
N ALA A 27 -14.46 -2.09 21.94
CA ALA A 27 -14.83 -3.49 21.84
C ALA A 27 -16.34 -3.67 21.63
N ARG A 28 -17.17 -2.85 22.26
CA ARG A 28 -18.63 -2.88 22.08
C ARG A 28 -19.06 -2.43 20.69
N LEU A 29 -18.41 -1.40 20.13
CA LEU A 29 -18.68 -0.96 18.76
C LEU A 29 -18.30 -2.06 17.75
N ILE A 30 -17.12 -2.66 17.92
CA ILE A 30 -16.67 -3.79 17.08
C ILE A 30 -17.64 -4.96 17.18
N ASP A 31 -18.07 -5.31 18.39
CA ASP A 31 -19.02 -6.40 18.63
C ASP A 31 -20.35 -6.14 17.93
N ALA A 32 -20.92 -4.96 18.12
CA ALA A 32 -22.18 -4.56 17.50
C ALA A 32 -22.10 -4.57 15.97
N PHE A 33 -21.03 -3.99 15.40
CA PHE A 33 -20.82 -3.97 13.96
C PHE A 33 -20.74 -5.39 13.39
N VAL A 34 -19.84 -6.22 13.90
CA VAL A 34 -19.64 -7.58 13.35
C VAL A 34 -20.88 -8.47 13.57
N ASN A 35 -21.57 -8.33 14.70
CA ASN A 35 -22.79 -9.08 14.93
C ASN A 35 -23.93 -8.73 13.96
N SER A 36 -23.96 -7.49 13.48
CA SER A 36 -24.92 -7.03 12.47
C SER A 36 -24.66 -7.54 11.05
N LEU A 37 -23.49 -8.17 10.79
CA LEU A 37 -23.12 -8.70 9.48
C LEU A 37 -23.70 -10.11 9.27
N GLU A 38 -24.17 -10.35 8.04
CA GLU A 38 -24.44 -11.69 7.51
C GLU A 38 -23.20 -12.17 6.75
N LEU A 39 -22.31 -12.89 7.44
CA LEU A 39 -20.99 -13.23 6.91
C LEU A 39 -21.01 -14.09 5.64
N THR A 40 -22.07 -14.85 5.41
CA THR A 40 -22.28 -15.65 4.19
C THR A 40 -22.34 -14.80 2.93
N LYS A 41 -22.85 -13.57 3.03
CA LYS A 41 -22.88 -12.60 1.91
C LYS A 41 -21.47 -12.18 1.44
N TYR A 42 -20.48 -12.30 2.32
CA TYR A 42 -19.08 -11.96 2.06
C TYR A 42 -18.22 -13.21 1.79
N GLY A 43 -18.83 -14.32 1.37
CA GLY A 43 -18.13 -15.52 0.97
C GLY A 43 -17.61 -16.40 2.10
N ILE A 44 -17.95 -16.11 3.35
CA ILE A 44 -17.58 -16.95 4.48
C ILE A 44 -18.53 -18.14 4.55
N LYS A 45 -17.95 -19.34 4.47
CA LYS A 45 -18.72 -20.59 4.54
C LYS A 45 -19.26 -20.79 5.95
N GLU A 46 -20.48 -21.30 6.04
CA GLU A 46 -21.01 -21.81 7.30
C GLU A 46 -20.12 -22.96 7.81
N VAL A 47 -20.05 -23.07 9.13
CA VAL A 47 -19.23 -24.10 9.78
C VAL A 47 -19.72 -25.48 9.35
N ALA A 48 -18.79 -26.36 9.00
CA ALA A 48 -19.09 -27.74 8.64
C ALA A 48 -19.88 -28.42 9.77
N ARG A 49 -20.92 -29.15 9.42
CA ARG A 49 -21.76 -29.86 10.38
C ARG A 49 -21.11 -31.09 11.00
N GLU A 50 -20.04 -31.57 10.37
CA GLU A 50 -19.26 -32.75 10.75
C GLU A 50 -17.81 -32.41 11.05
N GLY A 51 -17.19 -33.06 12.01
CA GLY A 51 -15.81 -32.89 12.42
C GLY A 51 -15.65 -32.08 13.71
N ARG A 52 -14.43 -31.63 14.00
CA ARG A 52 -14.15 -30.78 15.16
C ARG A 52 -14.81 -29.42 14.97
N PRO A 53 -15.55 -28.90 15.98
CA PRO A 53 -16.16 -27.58 15.89
C PRO A 53 -15.12 -26.51 15.56
N GLY A 54 -15.41 -25.69 14.55
CA GLY A 54 -14.60 -24.51 14.24
C GLY A 54 -14.89 -23.36 15.19
N TYR A 55 -14.01 -22.39 15.24
CA TYR A 55 -14.27 -21.13 15.94
C TYR A 55 -15.27 -20.29 15.15
N ASP A 56 -16.09 -19.52 15.89
CA ASP A 56 -17.05 -18.60 15.27
C ASP A 56 -16.32 -17.57 14.40
N PRO A 57 -16.61 -17.49 13.09
CA PRO A 57 -16.02 -16.50 12.20
C PRO A 57 -16.24 -15.06 12.68
N LYS A 58 -17.39 -14.74 13.28
CA LYS A 58 -17.64 -13.41 13.85
C LYS A 58 -16.65 -13.09 14.96
N GLY A 59 -16.39 -14.02 15.86
CA GLY A 59 -15.37 -13.88 16.90
C GLY A 59 -13.98 -13.62 16.29
N MET A 60 -13.61 -14.37 15.27
CA MET A 60 -12.31 -14.19 14.59
C MET A 60 -12.19 -12.82 13.92
N TYR A 61 -13.24 -12.29 13.30
CA TYR A 61 -13.25 -10.93 12.74
C TYR A 61 -13.10 -9.86 13.83
N LYS A 62 -13.86 -9.97 14.92
CA LYS A 62 -13.75 -9.07 16.08
C LYS A 62 -12.32 -9.03 16.60
N LEU A 63 -11.70 -10.20 16.74
CA LEU A 63 -10.31 -10.33 17.18
C LEU A 63 -9.34 -9.58 16.27
N TYR A 64 -9.48 -9.69 14.94
CA TYR A 64 -8.63 -8.99 13.99
C TYR A 64 -8.84 -7.47 14.00
N ILE A 65 -10.10 -7.01 14.00
CA ILE A 65 -10.40 -5.57 14.05
C ILE A 65 -9.86 -4.95 15.33
N TYR A 66 -10.10 -5.59 16.47
CA TYR A 66 -9.60 -5.16 17.77
C TYR A 66 -8.07 -5.16 17.83
N GLY A 67 -7.44 -6.23 17.35
CA GLY A 67 -6.00 -6.36 17.30
C GLY A 67 -5.34 -5.25 16.48
N ASN A 68 -5.87 -4.97 15.28
CA ASN A 68 -5.40 -3.88 14.45
C ASN A 68 -5.55 -2.51 15.14
N ARG A 69 -6.68 -2.26 15.78
CA ARG A 69 -6.93 -1.01 16.53
C ARG A 69 -5.97 -0.82 17.71
N LYS A 70 -5.59 -1.90 18.38
CA LYS A 70 -4.65 -1.89 19.53
C LYS A 70 -3.18 -2.09 19.10
N GLY A 71 -2.88 -2.17 17.79
CA GLY A 71 -1.54 -2.39 17.27
C GLY A 71 -1.00 -3.82 17.43
N ILE A 72 -1.86 -4.79 17.72
CA ILE A 72 -1.51 -6.22 17.89
C ILE A 72 -1.58 -6.91 16.53
N ARG A 73 -0.47 -6.95 15.80
CA ARG A 73 -0.40 -7.50 14.43
C ARG A 73 0.00 -8.97 14.36
N SER A 74 0.60 -9.51 15.40
CA SER A 74 1.09 -10.90 15.45
C SER A 74 -0.03 -11.86 15.87
N SER A 75 -0.24 -12.94 15.11
CA SER A 75 -1.20 -14.00 15.46
C SER A 75 -0.87 -14.65 16.82
N ARG A 76 0.41 -14.75 17.20
CA ARG A 76 0.82 -15.23 18.52
C ARG A 76 0.37 -14.30 19.64
N LYS A 77 0.56 -12.98 19.46
CA LYS A 77 0.11 -11.98 20.43
C LYS A 77 -1.43 -11.89 20.48
N LEU A 78 -2.12 -12.10 19.34
CA LEU A 78 -3.58 -12.20 19.32
C LEU A 78 -4.07 -13.43 20.12
N ALA A 79 -3.44 -14.61 19.93
CA ALA A 79 -3.76 -15.80 20.72
C ALA A 79 -3.50 -15.60 22.21
N GLU A 80 -2.43 -14.91 22.58
CA GLU A 80 -2.14 -14.53 23.97
C GLU A 80 -3.21 -13.57 24.50
N SER A 81 -3.65 -12.60 23.72
CA SER A 81 -4.68 -11.65 24.14
C SER A 81 -6.04 -12.34 24.44
N CYS A 82 -6.36 -13.43 23.76
CA CYS A 82 -7.55 -14.24 24.07
C CYS A 82 -7.50 -14.83 25.50
N LYS A 83 -6.30 -15.01 26.05
CA LYS A 83 -6.10 -15.57 27.40
C LYS A 83 -6.08 -14.52 28.50
N VAL A 84 -5.59 -13.31 28.22
CA VAL A 84 -5.28 -12.33 29.27
C VAL A 84 -6.09 -11.04 29.20
N ASN A 85 -6.65 -10.69 28.02
CA ASN A 85 -7.38 -9.44 27.81
C ASN A 85 -8.88 -9.66 28.01
N LEU A 86 -9.49 -8.94 28.94
CA LEU A 86 -10.91 -9.08 29.28
C LEU A 86 -11.83 -8.66 28.12
N GLU A 87 -11.51 -7.60 27.40
CA GLU A 87 -12.29 -7.15 26.23
C GLU A 87 -12.28 -8.21 25.12
N VAL A 88 -11.11 -8.83 24.88
CA VAL A 88 -10.99 -9.91 23.89
C VAL A 88 -11.73 -11.16 24.33
N LYS A 89 -11.61 -11.56 25.60
CA LYS A 89 -12.37 -12.68 26.15
C LYS A 89 -13.88 -12.48 26.01
N TRP A 90 -14.34 -11.27 26.27
CA TRP A 90 -15.75 -10.92 26.12
C TRP A 90 -16.20 -11.04 24.65
N MET A 91 -15.48 -10.44 23.70
CA MET A 91 -15.82 -10.50 22.27
C MET A 91 -15.76 -11.92 21.69
N MET A 92 -14.82 -12.74 22.18
CA MET A 92 -14.62 -14.12 21.74
C MET A 92 -15.51 -15.12 22.44
N GLY A 93 -16.35 -14.68 23.42
CA GLY A 93 -17.15 -15.59 24.22
C GLY A 93 -16.33 -16.61 25.02
N GLY A 94 -15.08 -16.25 25.40
CA GLY A 94 -14.14 -17.12 26.10
C GLY A 94 -13.38 -18.09 25.18
N ALA A 95 -13.56 -18.04 23.86
CA ALA A 95 -12.82 -18.88 22.92
C ALA A 95 -11.35 -18.47 22.85
N GLU A 96 -10.45 -19.46 22.84
CA GLU A 96 -8.99 -19.27 22.81
C GLU A 96 -8.36 -20.00 21.62
N PRO A 97 -8.48 -19.46 20.39
CA PRO A 97 -7.86 -20.04 19.20
C PRO A 97 -6.34 -19.99 19.30
N ASP A 98 -5.68 -21.03 18.78
CA ASP A 98 -4.23 -21.01 18.65
C ASP A 98 -3.78 -20.07 17.51
N PHE A 99 -2.50 -19.72 17.52
CA PHE A 99 -1.94 -18.74 16.57
C PHE A 99 -1.97 -19.21 15.12
N ARG A 100 -1.97 -20.53 14.85
CA ARG A 100 -2.07 -21.09 13.49
C ARG A 100 -3.48 -20.90 12.97
N THR A 101 -4.48 -21.28 13.75
CA THR A 101 -5.90 -21.07 13.44
C THR A 101 -6.19 -19.59 13.13
N ILE A 102 -5.65 -18.67 13.92
CA ILE A 102 -5.76 -17.22 13.66
C ILE A 102 -5.12 -16.87 12.33
N SER A 103 -3.89 -17.34 12.07
CA SER A 103 -3.17 -17.04 10.82
C SER A 103 -3.89 -17.60 9.60
N ASP A 104 -4.35 -18.84 9.66
CA ASP A 104 -5.05 -19.52 8.56
C ASP A 104 -6.39 -18.83 8.27
N PHE A 105 -7.16 -18.46 9.31
CA PHE A 105 -8.38 -17.70 9.11
C PHE A 105 -8.15 -16.41 8.31
N ARG A 106 -7.12 -15.65 8.62
CA ARG A 106 -6.76 -14.45 7.84
C ARG A 106 -6.43 -14.77 6.40
N LYS A 107 -5.59 -15.80 6.18
CA LYS A 107 -5.16 -16.22 4.85
C LYS A 107 -6.35 -16.63 3.98
N ASP A 108 -7.29 -17.36 4.55
CA ASP A 108 -8.42 -17.95 3.83
C ASP A 108 -9.57 -16.95 3.58
N ASN A 109 -9.57 -15.79 4.28
CA ASN A 109 -10.67 -14.83 4.25
C ASN A 109 -10.23 -13.40 3.89
N ILE A 110 -9.13 -13.22 3.15
CA ILE A 110 -8.62 -11.89 2.76
C ILE A 110 -9.66 -11.11 1.96
N ASP A 111 -10.30 -11.73 0.96
CA ASP A 111 -11.28 -11.07 0.11
C ASP A 111 -12.52 -10.68 0.92
N SER A 112 -12.99 -11.56 1.80
CA SER A 112 -14.09 -11.27 2.71
C SER A 112 -13.78 -10.09 3.66
N MET A 113 -12.56 -9.97 4.12
CA MET A 113 -12.13 -8.84 4.96
C MET A 113 -12.19 -7.52 4.19
N LYS A 114 -11.82 -7.52 2.92
CA LYS A 114 -11.93 -6.36 2.04
C LYS A 114 -13.39 -5.97 1.83
N GLU A 115 -14.25 -6.92 1.50
CA GLU A 115 -15.68 -6.68 1.32
C GLU A 115 -16.37 -6.13 2.61
N ILE A 116 -15.99 -6.63 3.77
CA ILE A 116 -16.50 -6.13 5.07
C ILE A 116 -16.00 -4.70 5.33
N PHE A 117 -14.79 -4.36 4.92
CA PHE A 117 -14.29 -2.99 4.99
C PHE A 117 -15.12 -2.04 4.13
N HIS A 118 -15.44 -2.41 2.89
CA HIS A 118 -16.34 -1.63 2.02
C HIS A 118 -17.75 -1.52 2.60
N GLU A 119 -18.28 -2.59 3.19
CA GLU A 119 -19.58 -2.54 3.89
C GLU A 119 -19.58 -1.56 5.07
N PHE A 120 -18.50 -1.52 5.85
CA PHE A 120 -18.32 -0.52 6.90
C PHE A 120 -18.39 0.89 6.33
N ASN A 121 -17.63 1.17 5.29
CA ASN A 121 -17.62 2.47 4.62
C ASN A 121 -19.00 2.85 4.08
N ARG A 122 -19.72 1.89 3.48
CA ARG A 122 -21.08 2.11 2.99
C ARG A 122 -22.05 2.49 4.10
N ARG A 123 -21.94 1.90 5.28
CA ARG A 123 -22.82 2.21 6.42
C ARG A 123 -22.57 3.60 6.99
N ILE A 124 -21.35 4.09 6.94
CA ILE A 124 -21.03 5.42 7.43
C ILE A 124 -21.15 6.50 6.35
N SER A 125 -21.37 6.14 5.08
CA SER A 125 -21.41 7.05 3.95
C SER A 125 -22.47 8.15 4.07
N SER A 126 -23.57 7.89 4.74
CA SER A 126 -24.60 8.90 4.99
C SER A 126 -24.18 10.01 5.97
N ALA A 127 -23.08 9.81 6.69
CA ALA A 127 -22.56 10.76 7.68
C ALA A 127 -21.34 11.55 7.16
N VAL A 128 -20.88 11.27 5.93
CA VAL A 128 -19.61 11.78 5.39
C VAL A 128 -19.82 12.27 3.96
N ASP A 129 -19.32 13.45 3.62
CA ASP A 129 -19.26 13.92 2.22
C ASP A 129 -18.05 13.29 1.53
N TRP A 130 -18.33 12.31 0.67
CA TRP A 130 -17.30 11.55 -0.02
C TRP A 130 -16.81 12.17 -1.33
N GLY A 131 -17.18 13.39 -1.66
CA GLY A 131 -16.85 14.02 -2.94
C GLY A 131 -15.37 14.35 -3.11
N PHE A 132 -14.59 14.47 -2.02
CA PHE A 132 -13.21 14.92 -2.05
C PHE A 132 -12.28 13.99 -1.27
N CYS A 133 -11.29 13.43 -1.95
CA CYS A 133 -10.34 12.46 -1.39
C CYS A 133 -8.89 12.92 -1.58
N SER A 134 -8.00 12.50 -0.69
CA SER A 134 -6.56 12.55 -0.90
C SER A 134 -6.01 11.15 -1.13
N ILE A 135 -5.05 11.02 -2.05
CA ILE A 135 -4.33 9.77 -2.30
C ILE A 135 -2.89 9.90 -1.87
N ASP A 136 -2.40 8.88 -1.19
CA ASP A 136 -0.98 8.75 -0.87
C ASP A 136 -0.53 7.29 -0.91
N GLY A 137 0.72 7.10 -1.38
CA GLY A 137 1.40 5.81 -1.42
C GLY A 137 2.29 5.60 -0.20
N SER A 138 2.14 4.48 0.46
CA SER A 138 2.96 4.12 1.63
C SER A 138 3.82 2.91 1.34
N LYS A 139 5.14 3.01 1.56
CA LYS A 139 6.06 1.89 1.31
C LYS A 139 6.10 0.96 2.52
N PHE A 140 5.40 -0.19 2.44
CA PHE A 140 5.41 -1.22 3.47
C PHE A 140 6.46 -2.28 3.20
N GLN A 141 7.37 -2.45 4.14
CA GLN A 141 8.43 -3.45 4.01
C GLN A 141 7.84 -4.86 3.98
N ALA A 142 8.21 -5.62 2.94
CA ALA A 142 7.90 -7.04 2.83
C ALA A 142 8.75 -7.86 3.81
N ASN A 143 8.30 -9.08 4.09
CA ASN A 143 9.09 -10.03 4.88
C ASN A 143 10.18 -10.66 4.01
N ASN A 144 11.19 -9.87 3.67
CA ASN A 144 12.27 -10.27 2.78
C ASN A 144 13.60 -9.66 3.22
N SER A 145 14.71 -10.36 2.95
CA SER A 145 16.08 -9.84 3.11
C SER A 145 16.54 -9.15 1.83
N LYS A 146 17.26 -8.04 1.97
CA LYS A 146 17.94 -7.38 0.84
C LYS A 146 18.94 -8.31 0.13
N ASP A 147 19.46 -9.30 0.84
CA ASP A 147 20.43 -10.26 0.28
C ASP A 147 19.77 -11.21 -0.71
N ASN A 148 18.50 -11.52 -0.50
CA ASN A 148 17.69 -12.38 -1.37
C ASN A 148 16.94 -11.59 -2.48
N HIS A 149 17.27 -10.31 -2.63
CA HIS A 149 16.72 -9.45 -3.67
C HIS A 149 17.81 -9.07 -4.68
N PHE A 150 17.53 -9.27 -5.96
CA PHE A 150 18.46 -9.06 -7.06
C PHE A 150 17.92 -8.06 -8.07
N THR A 151 18.79 -7.12 -8.46
CA THR A 151 18.64 -6.29 -9.65
C THR A 151 19.64 -6.77 -10.69
N LYS A 152 19.47 -6.41 -11.96
CA LYS A 152 20.42 -6.78 -13.03
C LYS A 152 21.85 -6.38 -12.65
N ASN A 153 22.07 -5.14 -12.25
CA ASN A 153 23.39 -4.65 -11.87
C ASN A 153 24.01 -5.45 -10.72
N LYS A 154 23.20 -5.76 -9.68
CA LYS A 154 23.68 -6.55 -8.53
C LYS A 154 24.05 -7.99 -8.93
N LEU A 155 23.34 -8.59 -9.88
CA LEU A 155 23.68 -9.92 -10.41
C LEU A 155 24.96 -9.85 -11.24
N ASP A 156 25.07 -8.90 -12.14
CA ASP A 156 26.27 -8.70 -12.97
C ASP A 156 27.53 -8.48 -12.13
N ASP A 157 27.44 -7.65 -11.09
CA ASP A 157 28.55 -7.42 -10.16
C ASP A 157 28.94 -8.66 -9.39
N ARG A 158 27.96 -9.45 -8.91
CA ARG A 158 28.21 -10.71 -8.20
C ARG A 158 28.78 -11.80 -9.10
N ILE A 159 28.29 -11.91 -10.34
CA ILE A 159 28.83 -12.85 -11.34
C ILE A 159 30.27 -12.48 -11.68
N LYS A 160 30.57 -11.20 -11.94
CA LYS A 160 31.94 -10.74 -12.20
C LYS A 160 32.88 -11.04 -11.03
N TRP A 161 32.43 -10.76 -9.81
CA TRP A 161 33.20 -11.03 -8.61
C TRP A 161 33.48 -12.53 -8.43
N LEU A 162 32.48 -13.40 -8.64
CA LEU A 162 32.63 -14.84 -8.53
C LEU A 162 33.55 -15.41 -9.61
N ASN A 163 33.46 -14.92 -10.85
CA ASN A 163 34.34 -15.33 -11.93
C ASN A 163 35.81 -15.00 -11.59
N ALA A 164 36.07 -13.76 -11.12
CA ALA A 164 37.42 -13.36 -10.71
C ALA A 164 38.00 -14.23 -9.59
N HIS A 165 37.17 -14.59 -8.59
CA HIS A 165 37.62 -15.45 -7.49
C HIS A 165 37.75 -16.92 -7.92
N THR A 166 36.92 -17.38 -8.82
CA THR A 166 37.06 -18.71 -9.43
C THR A 166 38.40 -18.83 -10.17
N ASP A 167 38.75 -17.83 -10.96
CA ASP A 167 40.03 -17.76 -11.68
C ASP A 167 41.22 -17.70 -10.70
N GLU A 168 41.08 -16.94 -9.60
CA GLU A 168 42.11 -16.89 -8.54
C GLU A 168 42.29 -18.25 -7.84
N TYR A 169 41.20 -18.94 -7.48
CA TYR A 169 41.28 -20.28 -6.88
C TYR A 169 41.90 -21.31 -7.82
N LEU A 170 41.58 -21.24 -9.12
CA LEU A 170 42.20 -22.12 -10.12
C LEU A 170 43.69 -21.83 -10.26
N ARG A 171 44.12 -20.57 -10.17
CA ARG A 171 45.53 -20.21 -10.19
C ARG A 171 46.26 -20.73 -8.96
N LEU A 172 45.67 -20.56 -7.76
CA LEU A 172 46.23 -21.06 -6.51
C LEU A 172 46.36 -22.58 -6.51
N LEU A 173 45.40 -23.33 -7.09
CA LEU A 173 45.51 -24.77 -7.22
C LEU A 173 46.67 -25.18 -8.13
N LYS A 174 46.91 -24.47 -9.24
CA LYS A 174 48.07 -24.71 -10.09
C LYS A 174 49.39 -24.41 -9.38
N GLU A 175 49.46 -23.33 -8.61
CA GLU A 175 50.65 -22.99 -7.83
C GLU A 175 50.94 -24.05 -6.76
N ILE A 176 49.90 -24.61 -6.14
CA ILE A 176 50.05 -25.74 -5.18
C ILE A 176 50.55 -27.02 -5.91
N ASP A 177 49.99 -27.34 -7.09
CA ASP A 177 50.39 -28.48 -7.88
C ASP A 177 51.86 -28.36 -8.35
N GLU A 178 52.36 -27.15 -8.59
CA GLU A 178 53.73 -26.90 -8.96
C GLU A 178 54.71 -26.89 -7.76
N GLN A 179 54.19 -26.65 -6.51
CA GLN A 179 54.99 -26.54 -5.28
C GLN A 179 54.95 -27.81 -4.43
N GLU A 180 54.28 -28.89 -4.83
CA GLU A 180 54.15 -30.15 -4.05
C GLU A 180 55.46 -30.79 -3.60
N GLU A 181 56.60 -30.22 -3.91
CA GLU A 181 57.94 -30.71 -3.45
C GLU A 181 58.58 -29.93 -2.30
N LEU A 182 58.02 -28.78 -1.84
CA LEU A 182 58.70 -27.94 -0.87
C LEU A 182 57.70 -27.20 0.06
N GLU A 183 57.72 -27.61 1.34
CA GLU A 183 57.25 -26.91 2.53
C GLU A 183 55.80 -27.02 3.00
N GLU A 184 55.61 -27.09 4.34
CA GLU A 184 54.31 -27.07 5.03
C GLU A 184 53.51 -25.80 4.68
N MET A 185 52.38 -26.00 4.00
CA MET A 185 51.47 -24.93 3.67
C MET A 185 50.64 -24.46 4.88
N PRO A 186 50.29 -23.17 5.02
CA PRO A 186 49.36 -22.72 6.05
C PRO A 186 48.03 -23.44 5.98
N GLU A 187 47.41 -23.76 7.12
CA GLU A 187 46.13 -24.53 7.19
C GLU A 187 44.98 -23.92 6.36
N ASN A 188 44.98 -22.62 6.14
CA ASN A 188 43.96 -21.91 5.34
C ASN A 188 44.21 -21.93 3.81
N LEU A 189 45.33 -22.49 3.37
CA LEU A 189 45.77 -22.61 1.96
C LEU A 189 45.95 -24.05 1.52
N THR A 190 45.43 -25.02 2.26
CA THR A 190 45.48 -26.41 1.84
C THR A 190 44.63 -26.64 0.58
N ARG A 191 45.04 -27.60 -0.26
CA ARG A 191 44.33 -27.97 -1.48
C ARG A 191 42.85 -28.22 -1.25
N GLU A 192 42.50 -28.97 -0.21
CA GLU A 192 41.11 -29.31 0.16
C GLU A 192 40.27 -28.07 0.47
N VAL A 193 40.84 -27.07 1.17
CA VAL A 193 40.16 -25.81 1.50
C VAL A 193 39.89 -25.00 0.23
N ILE A 194 40.85 -24.94 -0.69
CA ILE A 194 40.71 -24.18 -1.93
C ILE A 194 39.74 -24.88 -2.88
N GLU A 195 39.79 -26.20 -3.01
CA GLU A 195 38.80 -26.97 -3.77
C GLU A 195 37.39 -26.83 -3.23
N GLY A 196 37.23 -26.80 -1.89
CA GLY A 196 35.95 -26.52 -1.25
C GLY A 196 35.41 -25.12 -1.59
N LYS A 197 36.26 -24.08 -1.49
CA LYS A 197 35.90 -22.71 -1.87
C LYS A 197 35.58 -22.56 -3.35
N LEU A 198 36.34 -23.22 -4.22
CA LEU A 198 36.10 -23.25 -5.66
C LEU A 198 34.73 -23.85 -5.98
N LYS A 199 34.41 -25.00 -5.38
CA LYS A 199 33.12 -25.65 -5.54
C LYS A 199 31.97 -24.76 -5.10
N GLU A 200 32.08 -24.15 -3.93
CA GLU A 200 31.06 -23.18 -3.44
C GLU A 200 30.90 -21.98 -4.39
N ALA A 201 32.00 -21.43 -4.89
CA ALA A 201 31.97 -20.32 -5.83
C ALA A 201 31.29 -20.71 -7.17
N GLN A 202 31.58 -21.89 -7.70
CA GLN A 202 30.95 -22.41 -8.92
C GLN A 202 29.45 -22.69 -8.73
N GLU A 203 29.04 -23.24 -7.59
CA GLU A 203 27.63 -23.47 -7.27
C GLU A 203 26.85 -22.14 -7.13
N ARG A 204 27.48 -21.12 -6.55
CA ARG A 204 26.88 -19.77 -6.45
C ARG A 204 26.81 -19.10 -7.82
N LEU A 205 27.84 -19.26 -8.64
CA LEU A 205 27.89 -18.72 -9.99
C LEU A 205 26.75 -19.30 -10.84
N ALA A 206 26.62 -20.61 -10.87
CA ALA A 206 25.56 -21.30 -11.60
C ALA A 206 24.15 -20.83 -11.17
N ARG A 207 23.95 -20.59 -9.88
CA ARG A 207 22.68 -20.05 -9.37
C ARG A 207 22.42 -18.61 -9.85
N TYR A 208 23.42 -17.74 -9.81
CA TYR A 208 23.26 -16.35 -10.25
C TYR A 208 23.05 -16.23 -11.75
N GLU A 209 23.72 -17.05 -12.55
CA GLU A 209 23.47 -17.15 -13.98
C GLU A 209 22.06 -17.66 -14.30
N ALA A 210 21.56 -18.62 -13.51
CA ALA A 210 20.17 -19.08 -13.65
C ALA A 210 19.17 -17.96 -13.32
N TYR A 211 19.43 -17.15 -12.30
CA TYR A 211 18.60 -15.97 -11.97
C TYR A 211 18.66 -14.92 -13.07
N GLN A 212 19.82 -14.66 -13.65
CA GLN A 212 19.98 -13.73 -14.76
C GLN A 212 19.15 -14.15 -15.97
N ARG A 213 19.26 -15.45 -16.36
CA ARG A 213 18.44 -16.02 -17.45
C ARG A 213 16.95 -15.88 -17.18
N LEU A 214 16.49 -16.19 -15.96
CA LEU A 214 15.09 -16.06 -15.58
C LEU A 214 14.60 -14.60 -15.67
N MET A 215 15.43 -13.64 -15.26
CA MET A 215 15.09 -12.21 -15.37
C MET A 215 15.05 -11.76 -16.84
N GLU A 216 15.89 -12.31 -17.72
CA GLU A 216 15.88 -12.03 -19.15
C GLU A 216 14.62 -12.62 -19.82
N GLU A 217 14.29 -13.87 -19.53
CA GLU A 217 13.12 -14.57 -20.07
C GLU A 217 11.81 -13.91 -19.65
N THR A 218 11.74 -13.45 -18.40
CA THR A 218 10.53 -12.77 -17.86
C THR A 218 10.47 -11.27 -18.14
N GLY A 219 11.56 -10.68 -18.64
CA GLY A 219 11.68 -9.22 -18.81
C GLY A 219 11.71 -8.46 -17.48
N ALA A 220 11.89 -9.14 -16.35
CA ALA A 220 11.86 -8.53 -15.03
C ALA A 220 13.11 -7.68 -14.77
N SER A 221 12.93 -6.47 -14.23
CA SER A 221 14.03 -5.59 -13.81
C SER A 221 14.61 -5.96 -12.45
N GLN A 222 13.83 -6.66 -11.63
CA GLN A 222 14.15 -7.07 -10.26
C GLN A 222 13.57 -8.44 -9.97
N MET A 223 14.20 -9.18 -9.10
CA MET A 223 13.75 -10.49 -8.63
C MET A 223 14.00 -10.64 -7.13
N SER A 224 13.02 -11.18 -6.42
CA SER A 224 13.13 -11.55 -5.03
C SER A 224 12.89 -13.04 -4.86
N LEU A 225 13.77 -13.71 -4.09
CA LEU A 225 13.66 -15.16 -3.86
C LEU A 225 12.67 -15.54 -2.77
N THR A 226 12.36 -14.61 -1.86
CA THR A 226 11.47 -14.86 -0.72
C THR A 226 10.03 -14.45 -1.05
N ASP A 227 9.87 -13.34 -1.75
CA ASP A 227 8.59 -12.75 -2.11
C ASP A 227 8.72 -12.18 -3.54
N ALA A 228 8.26 -12.94 -4.52
CA ALA A 228 8.44 -12.62 -5.94
C ALA A 228 7.74 -11.32 -6.37
N ASP A 229 6.70 -10.93 -5.67
CA ASP A 229 5.91 -9.74 -5.98
C ASP A 229 6.49 -8.46 -5.36
N ALA A 230 7.25 -8.57 -4.27
CA ALA A 230 7.84 -7.42 -3.63
C ALA A 230 8.99 -6.80 -4.44
N ARG A 231 9.14 -5.49 -4.38
CA ARG A 231 10.15 -4.71 -5.13
C ARG A 231 11.01 -3.88 -4.20
N LEU A 232 12.25 -3.63 -4.64
CA LEU A 232 13.15 -2.72 -3.93
C LEU A 232 12.67 -1.28 -4.14
N MET A 233 12.27 -0.63 -3.07
CA MET A 233 11.73 0.72 -3.06
C MET A 233 12.47 1.61 -2.08
N LYS A 234 12.55 2.90 -2.40
CA LYS A 234 13.07 3.91 -1.49
C LYS A 234 11.99 4.26 -0.47
N ASN A 235 12.31 4.18 0.80
CA ASN A 235 11.47 4.63 1.91
C ASN A 235 12.23 5.68 2.76
N LYS A 236 11.63 6.14 3.85
CA LYS A 236 12.23 7.15 4.76
C LYS A 236 13.58 6.70 5.35
N ASN A 237 13.79 5.40 5.48
CA ASN A 237 15.00 4.80 6.08
C ASN A 237 15.99 4.27 5.02
N GLY A 238 15.83 4.61 3.76
CA GLY A 238 16.65 4.14 2.64
C GLY A 238 15.92 3.14 1.75
N PHE A 239 16.62 2.19 1.17
CA PHE A 239 16.02 1.19 0.28
C PHE A 239 15.61 -0.07 1.05
N ALA A 240 14.39 -0.54 0.83
CA ALA A 240 13.87 -1.80 1.36
C ALA A 240 13.02 -2.52 0.32
N VAL A 241 12.99 -3.87 0.41
CA VAL A 241 12.07 -4.67 -0.38
C VAL A 241 10.67 -4.48 0.21
N SER A 242 9.75 -3.96 -0.59
CA SER A 242 8.49 -3.41 -0.09
C SER A 242 7.36 -3.59 -1.10
N TYR A 243 6.15 -3.38 -0.63
CA TYR A 243 4.97 -3.07 -1.41
C TYR A 243 4.64 -1.58 -1.30
N ASN A 244 3.86 -1.08 -2.24
CA ASN A 244 3.40 0.30 -2.28
C ASN A 244 1.87 0.37 -2.27
N PRO A 245 1.20 0.06 -1.14
CA PRO A 245 -0.23 0.28 -1.06
C PRO A 245 -0.57 1.76 -1.23
N GLN A 246 -1.53 2.00 -2.09
CA GLN A 246 -2.15 3.29 -2.33
C GLN A 246 -3.40 3.36 -1.46
N THR A 247 -3.63 4.47 -0.79
CA THR A 247 -4.81 4.70 0.05
C THR A 247 -5.54 5.94 -0.40
N ALA A 248 -6.84 5.83 -0.60
CA ALA A 248 -7.73 6.95 -0.79
C ALA A 248 -8.38 7.30 0.55
N VAL A 249 -8.21 8.52 0.99
CA VAL A 249 -8.61 9.00 2.30
C VAL A 249 -9.55 10.20 2.11
N ASP A 250 -10.67 10.18 2.80
CA ASP A 250 -11.57 11.32 2.85
C ASP A 250 -10.89 12.53 3.49
N SER A 251 -11.01 13.69 2.87
CA SER A 251 -10.26 14.89 3.26
C SER A 251 -10.79 15.54 4.53
N GLU A 252 -12.05 15.34 4.90
CA GLU A 252 -12.65 15.92 6.10
C GLU A 252 -12.52 15.00 7.31
N THR A 253 -12.92 13.75 7.16
CA THR A 253 -12.97 12.80 8.28
C THR A 253 -11.68 12.00 8.46
N HIS A 254 -10.78 12.02 7.47
CA HIS A 254 -9.57 11.21 7.41
C HIS A 254 -9.82 9.70 7.45
N LEU A 255 -11.02 9.26 7.10
CA LEU A 255 -11.33 7.85 6.97
C LEU A 255 -10.78 7.29 5.65
N ILE A 256 -10.19 6.10 5.72
CA ILE A 256 -9.76 5.39 4.51
C ILE A 256 -11.00 4.91 3.78
N ARG A 257 -11.20 5.38 2.55
CA ARG A 257 -12.31 4.97 1.69
C ARG A 257 -12.02 3.71 0.92
N ASP A 258 -10.83 3.64 0.34
CA ASP A 258 -10.35 2.48 -0.40
C ASP A 258 -8.84 2.38 -0.31
N PHE A 259 -8.32 1.22 -0.64
CA PHE A 259 -6.90 0.98 -0.75
C PHE A 259 -6.60 0.00 -1.88
N LYS A 260 -5.49 0.21 -2.56
CA LYS A 260 -5.01 -0.70 -3.59
C LYS A 260 -3.59 -1.16 -3.27
N MET A 261 -3.40 -2.49 -3.16
CA MET A 261 -2.07 -3.06 -3.04
C MET A 261 -1.39 -3.07 -4.40
N THR A 262 -0.19 -2.49 -4.47
CA THR A 262 0.65 -2.54 -5.67
C THR A 262 2.10 -2.81 -5.30
N ASN A 263 2.84 -3.35 -6.23
CA ASN A 263 4.29 -3.48 -6.18
C ASN A 263 5.01 -2.46 -7.07
N GLN A 264 4.30 -1.49 -7.59
CA GLN A 264 4.88 -0.40 -8.37
C GLN A 264 5.78 0.46 -7.48
N VAL A 265 7.01 0.69 -7.94
CA VAL A 265 8.05 1.37 -7.15
C VAL A 265 7.74 2.85 -6.95
N THR A 266 7.07 3.47 -7.93
CA THR A 266 6.66 4.88 -7.94
C THR A 266 5.15 5.00 -7.90
N ASP A 267 4.65 6.18 -7.56
CA ASP A 267 3.21 6.46 -7.51
C ASP A 267 2.65 6.94 -8.87
N HIS A 268 3.53 7.03 -9.87
CA HIS A 268 3.25 7.47 -11.23
C HIS A 268 2.21 6.58 -11.92
N GLY A 269 1.12 7.17 -12.38
CA GLY A 269 0.02 6.43 -13.04
C GLY A 269 -0.89 5.64 -12.09
N MET A 270 -0.88 5.94 -10.80
CA MET A 270 -1.68 5.24 -9.79
C MET A 270 -2.95 5.96 -9.35
N LEU A 271 -3.26 7.14 -9.91
CA LEU A 271 -4.48 7.88 -9.59
C LEU A 271 -5.74 7.09 -9.99
N THR A 272 -5.93 6.89 -11.29
CA THR A 272 -7.10 6.19 -11.82
C THR A 272 -7.27 4.79 -11.21
N PRO A 273 -6.22 3.94 -11.18
CA PRO A 273 -6.38 2.61 -10.61
C PRO A 273 -6.79 2.58 -9.14
N THR A 274 -6.50 3.65 -8.39
CA THR A 274 -6.87 3.73 -6.96
C THR A 274 -8.29 4.25 -6.78
N MET A 275 -8.77 5.07 -7.72
CA MET A 275 -10.07 5.75 -7.61
C MET A 275 -11.22 5.05 -8.36
N GLU A 276 -10.92 4.11 -9.25
CA GLU A 276 -11.95 3.45 -10.10
C GLU A 276 -13.11 2.85 -9.28
N GLY A 277 -12.80 2.15 -8.18
CA GLY A 277 -13.82 1.53 -7.33
C GLY A 277 -14.69 2.54 -6.57
N LEU A 278 -14.13 3.68 -6.20
CA LEU A 278 -14.84 4.69 -5.40
C LEU A 278 -15.95 5.40 -6.17
N ARG A 279 -15.79 5.54 -7.48
CA ARG A 279 -16.79 6.21 -8.31
C ARG A 279 -18.08 5.40 -8.39
N GLU A 280 -17.98 4.10 -8.56
CA GLU A 280 -19.14 3.20 -8.56
C GLU A 280 -19.88 3.24 -7.21
N GLU A 281 -19.13 3.26 -6.12
CA GLU A 281 -19.69 3.37 -4.76
C GLU A 281 -20.37 4.72 -4.50
N ASN A 282 -19.89 5.80 -5.13
CA ASN A 282 -20.41 7.15 -4.98
C ASN A 282 -21.58 7.49 -5.94
N GLY A 283 -22.19 6.48 -6.56
CA GLY A 283 -23.37 6.68 -7.43
C GLY A 283 -23.10 7.50 -8.69
N ASN A 284 -21.89 7.41 -9.25
CA ASN A 284 -21.41 8.17 -10.41
C ASN A 284 -21.31 9.70 -10.22
N GLN A 285 -21.34 10.20 -9.01
CA GLN A 285 -21.04 11.61 -8.74
C GLN A 285 -19.58 11.93 -9.09
N ILE A 286 -19.30 13.19 -9.39
CA ILE A 286 -17.95 13.67 -9.63
C ILE A 286 -17.15 13.52 -8.34
N LEU A 287 -15.99 12.87 -8.46
CA LEU A 287 -15.01 12.75 -7.40
C LEU A 287 -13.86 13.73 -7.65
N GLU A 288 -13.43 14.42 -6.62
CA GLU A 288 -12.20 15.20 -6.62
C GLU A 288 -11.11 14.44 -5.87
N VAL A 289 -9.89 14.43 -6.40
CA VAL A 289 -8.77 13.77 -5.78
C VAL A 289 -7.55 14.68 -5.72
N VAL A 290 -6.94 14.77 -4.55
CA VAL A 290 -5.66 15.46 -4.35
C VAL A 290 -4.54 14.45 -4.23
N ALA A 291 -3.46 14.70 -4.94
CA ALA A 291 -2.27 13.87 -4.89
C ALA A 291 -1.00 14.72 -4.97
N ASP A 292 0.11 14.18 -4.50
CA ASP A 292 1.40 14.84 -4.58
C ASP A 292 1.97 14.78 -6.01
N LYS A 293 3.11 15.46 -6.23
CA LYS A 293 3.79 15.48 -7.54
C LYS A 293 4.27 14.11 -8.04
N GLY A 294 4.35 13.11 -7.17
CA GLY A 294 4.74 11.75 -7.53
C GLY A 294 3.72 11.05 -8.42
N TYR A 295 2.49 11.56 -8.45
CA TYR A 295 1.40 11.07 -9.30
C TYR A 295 1.31 11.78 -10.65
N GLU A 296 2.18 12.75 -10.93
CA GLU A 296 2.19 13.51 -12.16
C GLU A 296 2.35 12.59 -13.39
N ASN A 297 1.26 12.36 -14.11
CA ASN A 297 1.22 11.57 -15.33
C ASN A 297 0.07 12.06 -16.22
N ALA A 298 0.40 12.66 -17.36
CA ALA A 298 -0.59 13.24 -18.26
C ALA A 298 -1.62 12.21 -18.77
N GLU A 299 -1.20 10.96 -19.01
CA GLU A 299 -2.12 9.91 -19.46
C GLU A 299 -3.09 9.47 -18.35
N ASP A 300 -2.61 9.40 -17.11
CA ASP A 300 -3.43 9.02 -15.97
C ASP A 300 -4.39 10.14 -15.59
N ILE A 301 -3.95 11.41 -15.66
CA ILE A 301 -4.81 12.60 -15.51
C ILE A 301 -5.94 12.59 -16.52
N ILE A 302 -5.63 12.33 -17.80
CA ILE A 302 -6.66 12.22 -18.85
C ILE A 302 -7.64 11.08 -18.53
N ARG A 303 -7.13 9.95 -18.09
CA ARG A 303 -7.96 8.80 -17.71
C ARG A 303 -8.85 9.11 -16.49
N CYS A 304 -8.37 9.86 -15.52
CA CYS A 304 -9.19 10.36 -14.41
C CYS A 304 -10.37 11.20 -14.94
N LEU A 305 -10.09 12.17 -15.81
CA LEU A 305 -11.14 13.02 -16.40
C LEU A 305 -12.15 12.21 -17.23
N GLU A 306 -11.68 11.23 -18.02
CA GLU A 306 -12.55 10.30 -18.76
C GLU A 306 -13.51 9.52 -17.83
N ASN A 307 -13.07 9.27 -16.59
CA ASN A 307 -13.84 8.57 -15.57
C ASN A 307 -14.59 9.49 -14.59
N GLY A 308 -14.74 10.78 -14.89
CA GLY A 308 -15.43 11.72 -14.01
C GLY A 308 -14.72 11.99 -12.67
N ILE A 309 -13.41 11.81 -12.64
CA ILE A 309 -12.55 12.11 -11.50
C ILE A 309 -11.76 13.36 -11.85
N ILE A 310 -11.81 14.38 -11.00
CA ILE A 310 -11.07 15.63 -11.17
C ILE A 310 -9.79 15.56 -10.35
N PRO A 311 -8.62 15.41 -10.99
CA PRO A 311 -7.36 15.30 -10.28
C PRO A 311 -6.74 16.66 -9.97
N HIS A 312 -6.33 16.85 -8.73
CA HIS A 312 -5.55 17.98 -8.26
C HIS A 312 -4.13 17.49 -7.97
N VAL A 313 -3.25 17.56 -8.97
CA VAL A 313 -1.88 17.07 -8.87
C VAL A 313 -0.90 18.22 -9.02
N ILE A 314 0.11 18.29 -8.15
CA ILE A 314 1.09 19.38 -8.20
C ILE A 314 2.09 19.15 -9.33
N MET A 315 2.28 20.16 -10.18
CA MET A 315 3.26 20.14 -11.26
C MET A 315 4.70 20.24 -10.71
N GLU A 316 5.64 19.52 -11.29
CA GLU A 316 7.06 19.64 -10.95
C GLU A 316 7.61 21.05 -11.21
N GLU A 317 8.57 21.45 -10.37
CA GLU A 317 9.23 22.74 -10.51
C GLU A 317 10.07 22.80 -11.79
N GLY A 318 10.01 23.91 -12.49
CA GLY A 318 10.78 24.14 -13.72
C GLY A 318 10.18 23.55 -15.00
N LYS A 319 9.14 22.69 -14.90
CA LYS A 319 8.43 22.19 -16.07
C LYS A 319 7.48 23.24 -16.66
N SER A 320 7.22 23.12 -17.95
CA SER A 320 6.18 23.86 -18.66
C SER A 320 4.96 22.97 -18.88
N GLY A 321 3.81 23.55 -18.85
CA GLY A 321 2.54 22.84 -19.06
C GLY A 321 1.45 23.80 -19.50
N TYR A 322 0.23 23.30 -19.60
CA TYR A 322 -0.95 24.11 -19.84
C TYR A 322 -1.76 24.22 -18.57
N GLU A 323 -2.20 25.41 -18.23
CA GLU A 323 -3.12 25.68 -17.16
C GLU A 323 -4.53 25.79 -17.74
N LEU A 324 -5.46 24.96 -17.22
CA LEU A 324 -6.86 25.04 -17.57
C LEU A 324 -7.63 25.53 -16.37
N GLU A 325 -8.32 26.62 -16.53
CA GLU A 325 -9.26 27.14 -15.57
C GLU A 325 -10.65 26.58 -15.96
N LEU A 326 -11.22 25.78 -15.08
CA LEU A 326 -12.52 25.14 -15.27
C LEU A 326 -13.52 25.77 -14.29
N ILE A 327 -14.64 26.21 -14.83
CA ILE A 327 -15.78 26.67 -14.04
C ILE A 327 -16.83 25.54 -14.11
N TYR A 328 -17.16 24.93 -12.98
CA TYR A 328 -18.05 23.77 -12.94
C TYR A 328 -19.00 23.81 -11.75
N GLU A 329 -20.12 23.14 -11.89
CA GLU A 329 -21.06 22.87 -10.81
C GLU A 329 -20.89 21.42 -10.36
N LYS A 330 -20.94 21.17 -9.03
CA LYS A 330 -20.96 19.84 -8.46
C LYS A 330 -22.32 19.18 -8.71
N ALA A 331 -22.57 18.80 -9.95
CA ALA A 331 -23.75 18.05 -10.35
C ALA A 331 -23.37 16.58 -10.67
N GLU A 332 -24.37 15.72 -10.74
CA GLU A 332 -24.18 14.37 -11.27
C GLU A 332 -23.70 14.49 -12.73
N ALA A 333 -22.44 14.10 -12.98
CA ALA A 333 -21.92 14.05 -14.33
C ALA A 333 -22.37 12.74 -15.00
N ASP A 334 -23.06 12.86 -16.11
CA ASP A 334 -23.22 11.72 -16.99
C ASP A 334 -21.88 11.43 -17.67
N THR A 335 -21.23 10.37 -17.24
CA THR A 335 -19.89 10.01 -17.64
C THR A 335 -19.93 9.13 -18.89
N ALA A 336 -20.54 9.62 -19.96
CA ALA A 336 -20.33 9.03 -21.27
C ALA A 336 -18.83 8.96 -21.56
N SER A 337 -18.35 7.78 -21.90
CA SER A 337 -16.94 7.53 -22.17
C SER A 337 -16.45 8.39 -23.32
N ILE A 338 -15.69 9.42 -23.03
CA ILE A 338 -14.97 10.18 -24.04
C ILE A 338 -13.79 9.35 -24.51
N LYS A 339 -13.57 9.31 -25.80
CA LYS A 339 -12.34 8.72 -26.34
C LYS A 339 -11.15 9.58 -25.90
N ARG A 340 -10.12 8.96 -25.35
CA ARG A 340 -8.91 9.64 -24.83
C ARG A 340 -8.33 10.67 -25.79
N GLU A 341 -8.23 10.33 -27.07
CA GLU A 341 -7.70 11.23 -28.10
C GLU A 341 -8.59 12.46 -28.35
N GLU A 342 -9.89 12.31 -28.20
CA GLU A 342 -10.85 13.39 -28.34
C GLU A 342 -10.78 14.34 -27.15
N LEU A 343 -10.71 13.79 -25.92
CA LEU A 343 -10.48 14.56 -24.71
C LEU A 343 -9.15 15.36 -24.79
N LYS A 344 -8.08 14.70 -25.18
CA LYS A 344 -6.77 15.33 -25.33
C LYS A 344 -6.79 16.48 -26.35
N LYS A 345 -7.41 16.28 -27.51
CA LYS A 345 -7.58 17.34 -28.52
C LYS A 345 -8.42 18.50 -28.01
N SER A 346 -9.50 18.21 -27.30
CA SER A 346 -10.40 19.23 -26.74
C SER A 346 -9.68 20.06 -25.68
N LEU A 347 -8.94 19.44 -24.78
CA LEU A 347 -8.15 20.13 -23.77
C LEU A 347 -7.06 21.03 -24.37
N HIS A 348 -6.30 20.53 -25.35
CA HIS A 348 -5.31 21.32 -26.05
C HIS A 348 -5.88 22.48 -26.88
N ALA A 349 -7.08 22.33 -27.39
CA ALA A 349 -7.78 23.36 -28.13
C ALA A 349 -8.51 24.37 -27.25
N GLY A 350 -8.45 24.24 -25.92
CA GLY A 350 -9.19 25.08 -24.98
C GLY A 350 -10.71 24.91 -25.08
N LYS A 351 -11.19 23.72 -25.40
CA LYS A 351 -12.62 23.42 -25.55
C LYS A 351 -13.08 22.44 -24.49
N ILE A 352 -14.28 22.70 -23.95
CA ILE A 352 -14.92 21.78 -23.00
C ILE A 352 -15.27 20.49 -23.72
N PRO A 353 -14.81 19.32 -23.24
CA PRO A 353 -15.20 18.04 -23.80
C PRO A 353 -16.72 17.81 -23.68
N GLU A 354 -17.32 17.18 -24.67
CA GLU A 354 -18.78 17.01 -24.77
C GLU A 354 -19.39 16.36 -23.51
N ALA A 355 -18.74 15.33 -22.96
CA ALA A 355 -19.23 14.63 -21.78
C ALA A 355 -19.22 15.47 -20.49
N TYR A 356 -18.55 16.61 -20.49
CA TYR A 356 -18.48 17.50 -19.34
C TYR A 356 -19.23 18.81 -19.52
N LYS A 357 -19.89 19.03 -20.67
CA LYS A 357 -20.59 20.27 -20.98
C LYS A 357 -21.68 20.66 -19.98
N GLU A 358 -22.33 19.69 -19.38
CA GLU A 358 -23.38 19.93 -18.39
C GLU A 358 -22.80 20.32 -17.02
N VAL A 359 -21.52 20.01 -16.77
CA VAL A 359 -20.85 20.21 -15.48
C VAL A 359 -19.89 21.37 -15.54
N ILE A 360 -19.18 21.52 -16.64
CA ILE A 360 -18.19 22.59 -16.84
C ILE A 360 -18.83 23.68 -17.70
N SER A 361 -19.08 24.85 -17.10
CA SER A 361 -19.72 25.96 -17.78
C SER A 361 -18.75 26.77 -18.65
N ASP A 362 -17.48 26.86 -18.27
CA ASP A 362 -16.44 27.55 -19.02
C ASP A 362 -15.07 26.94 -18.80
N MET A 363 -14.15 27.17 -19.73
CA MET A 363 -12.77 26.71 -19.64
C MET A 363 -11.82 27.69 -20.32
N ARG A 364 -10.78 28.09 -19.61
CA ARG A 364 -9.68 28.90 -20.14
C ARG A 364 -8.39 28.08 -20.15
N VAL A 365 -7.59 28.20 -21.19
CA VAL A 365 -6.31 27.53 -21.33
C VAL A 365 -5.19 28.57 -21.43
N GLU A 366 -4.20 28.45 -20.58
CA GLU A 366 -3.00 29.30 -20.60
C GLU A 366 -1.74 28.43 -20.53
N GLU A 367 -0.74 28.75 -21.34
CA GLU A 367 0.56 28.09 -21.24
C GLU A 367 1.35 28.70 -20.07
N VAL A 368 1.75 27.87 -19.13
CA VAL A 368 2.45 28.29 -17.92
C VAL A 368 3.75 27.53 -17.74
N ARG A 369 4.69 28.20 -17.07
CA ARG A 369 5.93 27.58 -16.63
C ARG A 369 6.08 27.81 -15.13
N ARG A 370 6.08 26.73 -14.36
CA ARG A 370 6.31 26.79 -12.93
C ARG A 370 7.75 27.21 -12.63
N LYS A 371 7.92 28.34 -11.93
CA LYS A 371 9.23 28.82 -11.49
C LYS A 371 9.84 27.87 -10.47
N VAL A 372 11.16 27.68 -10.56
CA VAL A 372 11.92 26.99 -9.51
C VAL A 372 11.92 27.88 -8.27
N LYS A 373 11.62 27.32 -7.12
CA LYS A 373 11.64 28.04 -5.84
C LYS A 373 13.03 28.49 -5.49
N THR A 374 13.20 29.73 -5.08
CA THR A 374 14.42 30.21 -4.46
C THR A 374 14.55 29.65 -3.04
N GLU A 375 15.78 29.58 -2.48
CA GLU A 375 16.00 29.10 -1.11
C GLU A 375 15.13 29.80 -0.07
N ALA A 376 14.93 31.13 -0.23
CA ALA A 376 14.07 31.93 0.64
C ALA A 376 12.57 31.60 0.52
N GLU A 377 12.13 31.06 -0.64
CA GLU A 377 10.75 30.63 -0.87
C GLU A 377 10.50 29.18 -0.42
N GLN A 378 11.56 28.37 -0.33
CA GLN A 378 11.50 27.01 0.21
C GLN A 378 11.22 27.00 1.72
N GLU A 379 11.69 28.03 2.45
CA GLU A 379 11.40 28.18 3.89
C GLU A 379 9.98 28.67 4.16
N LYS A 380 9.37 29.41 3.23
CA LYS A 380 7.94 29.74 3.31
C LYS A 380 7.16 28.57 2.75
N LYS A 381 6.42 27.85 3.60
CA LYS A 381 5.40 26.91 3.13
C LYS A 381 4.51 27.66 2.15
N VAL A 382 4.79 27.46 0.87
CA VAL A 382 4.05 28.11 -0.21
C VAL A 382 2.62 27.65 -0.08
N LYS A 383 1.74 28.57 0.25
CA LYS A 383 0.32 28.38 0.05
C LYS A 383 0.16 28.21 -1.45
N SER A 384 -0.27 27.03 -1.88
CA SER A 384 -0.49 26.67 -3.26
C SER A 384 -1.42 27.68 -3.95
N VAL A 385 -1.33 27.79 -5.23
CA VAL A 385 -2.27 28.61 -6.03
C VAL A 385 -3.62 27.91 -6.00
N TYR A 386 -4.65 28.67 -5.72
CA TYR A 386 -6.00 28.16 -5.47
C TYR A 386 -6.97 28.75 -6.48
N GLY A 387 -7.89 27.92 -6.94
CA GLY A 387 -9.12 28.36 -7.56
C GLY A 387 -10.18 28.72 -6.52
N THR A 388 -11.27 29.35 -6.95
CA THR A 388 -12.51 29.49 -6.18
C THR A 388 -13.27 28.18 -6.18
N THR A 389 -14.34 28.06 -5.38
CA THR A 389 -15.24 26.90 -5.37
C THR A 389 -15.80 26.51 -6.74
N ASP A 390 -15.98 27.51 -7.60
CA ASP A 390 -16.58 27.36 -8.93
C ASP A 390 -15.52 27.37 -10.05
N GLU A 391 -14.28 27.66 -9.70
CA GLU A 391 -13.16 27.74 -10.63
C GLU A 391 -12.07 26.78 -10.22
N MET A 392 -11.69 25.91 -11.13
CA MET A 392 -10.56 25.03 -10.97
C MET A 392 -9.53 25.36 -12.03
N VAL A 393 -8.30 25.45 -11.59
CA VAL A 393 -7.16 25.58 -12.49
C VAL A 393 -6.50 24.24 -12.60
N GLU A 394 -6.54 23.66 -13.77
CA GLU A 394 -5.94 22.39 -14.11
C GLU A 394 -4.74 22.64 -15.02
N ARG A 395 -3.66 21.91 -14.78
CA ARG A 395 -2.45 21.98 -15.58
C ARG A 395 -2.35 20.70 -16.37
N ALA A 396 -2.74 20.80 -17.63
CA ALA A 396 -3.10 19.66 -18.46
C ALA A 396 -1.93 18.92 -19.06
N LYS A 397 -0.77 19.18 -18.83
CA LYS A 397 0.33 18.47 -19.48
C LYS A 397 1.13 17.62 -18.53
N GLU A 398 1.37 18.12 -17.38
CA GLU A 398 2.41 17.61 -16.52
C GLU A 398 1.91 17.42 -15.08
N GLY A 399 0.63 17.48 -14.87
CA GLY A 399 0.06 17.43 -13.56
C GLY A 399 0.10 18.77 -12.85
N TYR A 400 -0.94 19.11 -12.20
CA TYR A 400 -1.06 20.30 -11.41
C TYR A 400 -1.92 20.10 -10.21
N PHE A 401 -1.86 21.09 -9.40
CA PHE A 401 -2.59 21.11 -8.18
C PHE A 401 -3.47 22.36 -8.15
N VAL A 402 -4.74 22.13 -7.92
CA VAL A 402 -5.69 23.18 -7.61
C VAL A 402 -6.27 22.90 -6.24
N ARG A 403 -6.40 23.89 -5.42
CA ARG A 403 -7.02 23.79 -4.12
C ARG A 403 -8.27 24.64 -4.08
N ASP A 404 -9.33 24.06 -3.58
CA ASP A 404 -10.54 24.76 -3.20
C ASP A 404 -10.27 25.56 -1.91
N PRO A 405 -10.36 26.91 -1.94
CA PRO A 405 -10.08 27.73 -0.76
C PRO A 405 -11.09 27.56 0.37
N GLU A 406 -12.28 27.01 0.09
CA GLU A 406 -13.29 26.74 1.12
C GLU A 406 -13.07 25.41 1.85
N ARG A 407 -12.25 24.53 1.29
CA ARG A 407 -11.93 23.21 1.87
C ARG A 407 -10.58 23.15 2.59
N ASN A 408 -10.12 24.25 3.10
CA ASN A 408 -8.87 24.34 3.87
C ASN A 408 -8.95 23.67 5.23
#